data_ccea5a402012af33cca46807919ecd25
#
_entry.id   ccea5a402012af33cca46807919ecd25
#
_cell.length_a   1.000
_cell.length_b   1.000
_cell.length_c   1.000
_cell.angle_alpha   90.00
_cell.angle_beta   90.00
_cell.angle_gamma   90.00
#
_symmetry.space_group_name_H-M   'P 1'
#
loop_
_entity.id
_entity.type
_entity.pdbx_description
1 polymer ?
#
loop_
_entity_poly.entity_id
_entity_poly.type
_entity_poly.pdbx_seq_one_letter_code
_entity_poly.pdbx_strand_id
1 'polypeptide(L)' 'MAKVRVHELAKELGITSKDAVTKLQELGEFVRSASSTIEAPVVKKLRDAIRRRRCE' A
#
# COMPACT_ATOMS: atom_id res chain seq x y z
N MET A 1 3.21 -9.52 -14.43
CA MET A 1 2.70 -10.01 -13.17
C MET A 1 3.42 -9.36 -12.04
N ALA A 2 2.96 -8.24 -11.63
CA ALA A 2 3.65 -7.47 -10.63
C ALA A 2 2.94 -7.62 -9.29
N LYS A 3 3.35 -8.63 -8.55
CA LYS A 3 2.86 -8.78 -7.18
C LYS A 3 3.90 -8.20 -6.25
N VAL A 4 3.47 -7.31 -5.41
CA VAL A 4 4.35 -6.62 -4.48
C VAL A 4 3.88 -6.89 -3.07
N ARG A 5 4.83 -7.11 -2.18
CA ARG A 5 4.49 -7.30 -0.77
C ARG A 5 4.23 -5.95 -0.13
N VAL A 6 3.32 -5.96 0.82
CA VAL A 6 2.93 -4.70 1.46
C VAL A 6 4.11 -4.00 2.10
N HIS A 7 4.95 -4.74 2.81
CA HIS A 7 6.07 -4.11 3.50
C HIS A 7 7.11 -3.56 2.53
N GLU A 8 7.27 -4.19 1.38
CA GLU A 8 8.19 -3.68 0.37
C GLU A 8 7.66 -2.38 -0.23
N LEU A 9 6.37 -2.36 -0.52
CA LEU A 9 5.75 -1.17 -1.06
C LEU A 9 5.81 -0.02 -0.07
N ALA A 10 5.57 -0.32 1.20
CA ALA A 10 5.65 0.70 2.23
C ALA A 10 7.04 1.30 2.29
N LYS A 11 8.05 0.45 2.15
CA LYS A 11 9.42 0.92 2.16
C LYS A 11 9.71 1.86 0.99
N GLU A 12 9.20 1.50 -0.18
CA GLU A 12 9.39 2.34 -1.35
C GLU A 12 8.71 3.70 -1.19
N LEU A 13 7.57 3.69 -0.55
CA LEU A 13 6.80 4.91 -0.36
C LEU A 13 7.27 5.72 0.84
N GLY A 14 8.17 5.18 1.63
CA GLY A 14 8.69 5.88 2.79
C GLY A 14 7.73 5.90 3.96
N ILE A 15 6.88 4.90 4.06
CA ILE A 15 5.93 4.78 5.17
C ILE A 15 6.15 3.44 5.87
N THR A 16 5.49 3.27 7.01
CA THR A 16 5.58 2.01 7.73
C THR A 16 4.62 0.99 7.11
N SER A 17 4.91 -0.29 7.32
CA SER A 17 4.01 -1.32 6.82
C SER A 17 2.63 -1.20 7.47
N LYS A 18 2.58 -0.75 8.70
CA LYS A 18 1.33 -0.54 9.38
C LYS A 18 0.49 0.53 8.68
N ASP A 19 1.14 1.62 8.29
CA ASP A 19 0.47 2.67 7.55
C ASP A 19 -0.03 2.16 6.21
N ALA A 20 0.76 1.36 5.54
CA ALA A 20 0.36 0.78 4.26
C ALA A 20 -0.88 -0.09 4.42
N VAL A 21 -0.91 -0.93 5.45
CA VAL A 21 -2.06 -1.78 5.71
C VAL A 21 -3.30 -0.94 5.99
N THR A 22 -3.14 0.10 6.80
CA THR A 22 -4.26 0.98 7.12
C THR A 22 -4.80 1.65 5.87
N LYS A 23 -3.92 2.13 5.03
CA LYS A 23 -4.34 2.77 3.78
C LYS A 23 -5.07 1.80 2.87
N LEU A 24 -4.57 0.58 2.79
CA LEU A 24 -5.22 -0.43 1.97
C LEU A 24 -6.63 -0.73 2.47
N GLN A 25 -6.79 -0.77 3.77
CA GLN A 25 -8.12 -1.00 4.34
C GLN A 25 -9.07 0.15 3.98
N GLU A 26 -8.57 1.36 4.01
CA GLU A 26 -9.37 2.51 3.63
C GLU A 26 -9.78 2.46 2.17
N LEU A 27 -8.95 1.87 1.34
CA LEU A 27 -9.25 1.73 -0.07
C LEU A 27 -10.16 0.54 -0.36
N GLY A 28 -10.49 -0.22 0.65
CA GLY A 28 -11.35 -1.39 0.49
C GLY A 28 -10.58 -2.68 0.29
N GLU A 29 -9.27 -2.63 0.43
CA GLU A 29 -8.43 -3.81 0.25
C GLU A 29 -7.97 -4.29 1.62
N PHE A 30 -8.59 -5.33 2.11
CA PHE A 30 -8.24 -5.83 3.43
C PHE A 30 -7.11 -6.83 3.33
N VAL A 31 -6.00 -6.49 3.93
CA VAL A 31 -4.85 -7.39 4.01
C VAL A 31 -4.66 -7.81 5.46
N ARG A 32 -4.24 -9.04 5.64
CA ARG A 32 -4.11 -9.59 6.98
C ARG A 32 -2.84 -9.13 7.67
N SER A 33 -1.79 -8.98 6.90
CA SER A 33 -0.52 -8.62 7.50
C SER A 33 0.34 -7.92 6.48
N ALA A 34 1.43 -7.36 6.97
CA ALA A 34 2.39 -6.68 6.11
C ALA A 34 3.09 -7.62 5.15
N SER A 35 3.01 -8.93 5.40
CA SER A 35 3.60 -9.91 4.49
C SER A 35 2.69 -10.26 3.33
N SER A 36 1.46 -9.80 3.34
CA SER A 36 0.53 -10.10 2.26
C SER A 36 1.02 -9.50 0.97
N THR A 37 0.74 -10.20 -0.13
CA THR A 37 1.05 -9.68 -1.45
C THR A 37 -0.16 -8.99 -2.03
N ILE A 38 0.08 -7.92 -2.77
CA ILE A 38 -0.98 -7.18 -3.43
C ILE A 38 -0.67 -7.09 -4.90
N GLU A 39 -1.71 -6.93 -5.71
CA GLU A 39 -1.58 -6.88 -7.14
C GLU A 39 -1.29 -5.47 -7.64
N ALA A 40 -0.85 -5.38 -8.87
CA ALA A 40 -0.48 -4.10 -9.46
C ALA A 40 -1.57 -3.03 -9.35
N PRO A 41 -2.83 -3.34 -9.65
CA PRO A 41 -3.89 -2.33 -9.51
C PRO A 41 -4.01 -1.79 -8.09
N VAL A 42 -3.84 -2.66 -7.10
CA VAL A 42 -3.91 -2.25 -5.71
C VAL A 42 -2.70 -1.40 -5.35
N VAL A 43 -1.53 -1.79 -5.84
CA VAL A 43 -0.31 -1.02 -5.62
C VAL A 43 -0.49 0.40 -6.13
N LYS A 44 -1.06 0.52 -7.30
CA LYS A 44 -1.28 1.83 -7.90
C LYS A 44 -2.23 2.67 -7.06
N LYS A 45 -3.29 2.05 -6.56
CA LYS A 45 -4.24 2.75 -5.71
C LYS A 45 -3.58 3.26 -4.44
N LEU A 46 -2.80 2.41 -3.82
CA LEU A 46 -2.13 2.79 -2.58
C LEU A 46 -1.13 3.91 -2.82
N ARG A 47 -0.36 3.79 -3.86
CA ARG A 47 0.61 4.80 -4.22
C ARG A 47 -0.06 6.15 -4.46
N ASP A 48 -1.17 6.12 -5.19
CA ASP A 48 -1.91 7.31 -5.51
C ASP A 48 -2.49 7.97 -4.25
N ALA A 49 -3.03 7.16 -3.36
CA ALA A 49 -3.60 7.67 -2.12
C ALA A 49 -2.55 8.36 -1.26
N ILE A 50 -1.36 7.77 -1.19
CA ILE A 50 -0.29 8.35 -0.38
C ILE A 50 0.24 9.62 -1.03
N ARG A 51 0.34 9.61 -2.34
CA ARG A 51 0.80 10.78 -3.06
C ARG A 51 -0.10 11.98 -2.84
N ARG A 52 -1.41 11.73 -2.88
CA ARG A 52 -2.36 12.81 -2.69
C ARG A 52 -2.19 13.45 -1.33
N ARG A 53 -1.95 12.64 -0.33
CA ARG A 53 -1.79 13.16 1.01
C ARG A 53 -0.56 14.03 1.14
N ARG A 54 0.49 13.66 0.43
CA ARG A 54 1.72 14.43 0.51
C ARG A 54 1.63 15.74 -0.24
N CYS A 55 0.78 15.80 -1.21
CA CYS A 55 0.64 16.99 -2.03
C CYS A 55 -0.06 18.13 -1.33
N GLU A 56 -0.54 17.89 -0.16
CA GLU A 56 -1.10 18.99 0.59
C GLU A 56 -0.04 19.89 1.16
#